data_23823cc8be7784bdc44884bc4b317efc
#
_entry.id   23823cc8be7784bdc44884bc4b317efc
#
_cell.length_a   1.000
_cell.length_b   1.000
_cell.length_c   1.000
_cell.angle_alpha   90.00
_cell.angle_beta   90.00
_cell.angle_gamma   90.00
#
_symmetry.space_group_name_H-M   'P 1'
#
loop_
_entity.id
_entity.type
_entity.pdbx_description
1 polymer ?
#
loop_
_entity_poly.entity_id
_entity_poly.type
_entity_poly.pdbx_seq_one_letter_code
_entity_poly.pdbx_strand_id
1 'polypeptide(L)'
;MTRAVKRRVKRKSKPKTKTSAQLKQECYKAVQKLARLAASDDNGYCSCVSCGVTKHYKDMQGGHFIPKGNSSYWALEIENVHPQCPACNMWGMRHGSAAQEYTLFMEDMYGRPFVEEMIAKKSTPIKRYKADYEQILAEFLKLIEYHEKRVC
;
A
#
# COMPACT_ATOMS: atom_id res chain seq x y z
N MET A 1 -14.54 -11.36 63.39
CA MET A 1 -15.32 -11.54 62.14
C MET A 1 -14.48 -11.02 60.96
N THR A 2 -13.82 -11.87 60.22
CA THR A 2 -12.92 -11.50 59.13
C THR A 2 -13.69 -11.55 57.82
N ARG A 3 -13.81 -10.41 57.14
CA ARG A 3 -14.55 -10.24 55.88
C ARG A 3 -13.64 -10.68 54.70
N ALA A 4 -13.94 -11.80 54.08
CA ALA A 4 -13.19 -12.31 52.93
C ALA A 4 -13.40 -11.40 51.70
N VAL A 5 -12.32 -10.79 51.20
CA VAL A 5 -12.31 -9.98 49.98
C VAL A 5 -12.31 -10.93 48.79
N LYS A 6 -13.42 -11.05 48.06
CA LYS A 6 -13.52 -11.80 46.81
C LYS A 6 -12.74 -11.08 45.72
N ARG A 7 -11.55 -11.59 45.35
CA ARG A 7 -10.79 -11.15 44.18
C ARG A 7 -11.60 -11.43 42.91
N ARG A 8 -12.03 -10.37 42.23
CA ARG A 8 -12.72 -10.43 40.93
C ARG A 8 -11.72 -10.83 39.85
N VAL A 9 -11.78 -12.09 39.40
CA VAL A 9 -10.97 -12.57 38.29
C VAL A 9 -11.43 -11.86 37.01
N LYS A 10 -10.56 -11.03 36.39
CA LYS A 10 -10.82 -10.40 35.09
C LYS A 10 -10.85 -11.50 34.03
N ARG A 11 -12.02 -11.79 33.45
CA ARG A 11 -12.15 -12.65 32.28
C ARG A 11 -11.35 -12.02 31.14
N LYS A 12 -10.37 -12.76 30.59
CA LYS A 12 -9.68 -12.37 29.35
C LYS A 12 -10.73 -12.31 28.23
N SER A 13 -10.94 -11.13 27.65
CA SER A 13 -11.80 -10.98 26.48
C SER A 13 -11.22 -11.78 25.31
N LYS A 14 -12.09 -12.50 24.57
CA LYS A 14 -11.67 -13.16 23.31
C LYS A 14 -11.09 -12.10 22.37
N PRO A 15 -10.05 -12.44 21.58
CA PRO A 15 -9.49 -11.51 20.60
C PRO A 15 -10.61 -11.08 19.66
N LYS A 16 -10.82 -9.78 19.52
CA LYS A 16 -11.83 -9.22 18.61
C LYS A 16 -11.40 -9.48 17.19
N THR A 17 -12.23 -10.15 16.41
CA THR A 17 -12.00 -10.32 14.95
C THR A 17 -11.98 -8.95 14.29
N LYS A 18 -11.04 -8.72 13.35
CA LYS A 18 -10.91 -7.46 12.61
C LYS A 18 -12.17 -7.18 11.77
N THR A 19 -12.55 -5.92 11.69
CA THR A 19 -13.63 -5.47 10.80
C THR A 19 -13.14 -5.36 9.36
N SER A 20 -14.05 -5.34 8.37
CA SER A 20 -13.70 -5.08 6.96
C SER A 20 -12.95 -3.76 6.77
N ALA A 21 -13.33 -2.71 7.52
CA ALA A 21 -12.64 -1.42 7.46
C ALA A 21 -11.19 -1.49 7.96
N GLN A 22 -10.94 -2.23 9.04
CA GLN A 22 -9.59 -2.45 9.55
C GLN A 22 -8.73 -3.25 8.56
N LEU A 23 -9.27 -4.33 7.99
CA LEU A 23 -8.59 -5.15 6.98
C LEU A 23 -8.27 -4.32 5.73
N LYS A 24 -9.21 -3.51 5.24
CA LYS A 24 -8.98 -2.59 4.13
C LYS A 24 -7.79 -1.65 4.39
N GLN A 25 -7.69 -1.07 5.58
CA GLN A 25 -6.56 -0.20 5.94
C GLN A 25 -5.24 -0.98 6.02
N GLU A 26 -5.26 -2.22 6.49
CA GLU A 26 -4.08 -3.08 6.49
C GLU A 26 -3.65 -3.45 5.06
N CYS A 27 -4.59 -3.74 4.15
CA CYS A 27 -4.29 -3.96 2.73
C CYS A 27 -3.62 -2.71 2.10
N TYR A 28 -4.11 -1.51 2.38
CA TYR A 28 -3.47 -0.28 1.89
C TYR A 28 -2.04 -0.10 2.40
N LYS A 29 -1.79 -0.40 3.66
CA LYS A 29 -0.43 -0.36 4.23
C LYS A 29 0.46 -1.44 3.61
N ALA A 30 -0.09 -2.62 3.38
CA ALA A 30 0.63 -3.76 2.82
C ALA A 30 1.03 -3.50 1.36
N VAL A 31 0.11 -3.05 0.48
CA VAL A 31 0.46 -2.76 -0.92
C VAL A 31 1.49 -1.65 -1.05
N GLN A 32 1.40 -0.60 -0.21
CA GLN A 32 2.39 0.47 -0.19
C GLN A 32 3.78 -0.01 0.29
N LYS A 33 3.83 -0.91 1.26
CA LYS A 33 5.08 -1.52 1.72
C LYS A 33 5.65 -2.45 0.64
N LEU A 34 4.80 -3.28 0.04
CA LEU A 34 5.17 -4.20 -1.02
C LEU A 34 5.77 -3.46 -2.22
N ALA A 35 5.13 -2.39 -2.69
CA ALA A 35 5.62 -1.59 -3.82
C ALA A 35 7.04 -1.05 -3.59
N ARG A 36 7.34 -0.58 -2.40
CA ARG A 36 8.69 -0.09 -2.04
C ARG A 36 9.72 -1.20 -1.96
N LEU A 37 9.36 -2.32 -1.34
CA LEU A 37 10.24 -3.49 -1.19
C LEU A 37 10.53 -4.16 -2.54
N ALA A 38 9.50 -4.34 -3.36
CA ALA A 38 9.64 -4.97 -4.68
C ALA A 38 10.55 -4.18 -5.61
N ALA A 39 10.50 -2.85 -5.52
CA ALA A 39 11.34 -1.95 -6.32
C ALA A 39 12.74 -1.71 -5.72
N SER A 40 13.03 -2.23 -4.53
CA SER A 40 14.34 -2.04 -3.88
C SER A 40 15.38 -3.00 -4.43
N ASP A 41 16.64 -2.56 -4.43
CA ASP A 41 17.80 -3.43 -4.57
C ASP A 41 18.02 -4.31 -3.30
N ASP A 42 19.07 -5.13 -3.31
CA ASP A 42 19.38 -6.03 -2.19
C ASP A 42 19.83 -5.30 -0.90
N ASN A 43 20.19 -4.03 -1.00
CA ASN A 43 20.51 -3.15 0.13
C ASN A 43 19.29 -2.35 0.62
N GLY A 44 18.13 -2.53 0.02
CA GLY A 44 16.89 -1.86 0.40
C GLY A 44 16.72 -0.47 -0.17
N TYR A 45 17.46 -0.08 -1.20
CA TYR A 45 17.32 1.24 -1.83
C TYR A 45 16.45 1.17 -3.08
N CYS A 46 15.57 2.14 -3.24
CA CYS A 46 14.71 2.29 -4.41
C CYS A 46 14.65 3.76 -4.85
N SER A 47 14.36 3.97 -6.12
CA SER A 47 14.27 5.31 -6.71
C SER A 47 12.82 5.80 -6.74
N CYS A 48 12.63 7.10 -6.50
CA CYS A 48 11.35 7.77 -6.66
C CYS A 48 10.97 7.78 -8.15
N VAL A 49 9.79 7.26 -8.49
CA VAL A 49 9.33 7.20 -9.88
C VAL A 49 9.06 8.57 -10.50
N SER A 50 8.94 9.63 -9.69
CA SER A 50 8.68 10.99 -10.17
C SER A 50 9.94 11.85 -10.31
N CYS A 51 10.88 11.79 -9.38
CA CYS A 51 12.05 12.67 -9.40
C CYS A 51 13.40 11.93 -9.43
N GLY A 52 13.39 10.61 -9.43
CA GLY A 52 14.59 9.78 -9.53
C GLY A 52 15.44 9.71 -8.24
N VAL A 53 15.13 10.47 -7.18
CA VAL A 53 15.93 10.42 -5.94
C VAL A 53 15.88 9.00 -5.35
N THR A 54 17.06 8.47 -5.03
CA THR A 54 17.20 7.14 -4.42
C THR A 54 17.29 7.26 -2.91
N LYS A 55 16.48 6.47 -2.20
CA LYS A 55 16.48 6.38 -0.73
C LYS A 55 16.22 4.93 -0.30
N HIS A 56 16.52 4.64 0.95
CA HIS A 56 16.11 3.37 1.55
C HIS A 56 14.58 3.27 1.57
N TYR A 57 14.02 2.08 1.31
CA TYR A 57 12.57 1.88 1.17
C TYR A 57 11.75 2.33 2.39
N LYS A 58 12.37 2.36 3.59
CA LYS A 58 11.74 2.86 4.82
C LYS A 58 11.50 4.38 4.80
N ASP A 59 12.31 5.11 4.04
CA ASP A 59 12.24 6.58 3.88
C ASP A 59 11.44 6.99 2.64
N MET A 60 10.90 6.00 1.90
CA MET A 60 10.02 6.20 0.76
C MET A 60 8.57 5.94 1.13
N GLN A 61 7.66 6.38 0.28
CA GLN A 61 6.23 6.12 0.38
C GLN A 61 5.77 5.30 -0.84
N GLY A 62 4.72 4.49 -0.66
CA GLY A 62 4.03 3.87 -1.79
C GLY A 62 3.00 4.87 -2.35
N GLY A 63 3.33 5.50 -3.46
CA GLY A 63 2.45 6.46 -4.13
C GLY A 63 1.50 5.76 -5.09
N HIS A 64 0.23 6.15 -5.10
CA HIS A 64 -0.76 5.64 -6.03
C HIS A 64 -0.81 6.49 -7.29
N PHE A 65 -0.70 5.87 -8.48
CA PHE A 65 -0.90 6.56 -9.76
C PHE A 65 -2.34 7.04 -9.91
N ILE A 66 -3.31 6.14 -9.81
CA ILE A 66 -4.72 6.50 -9.62
C ILE A 66 -4.98 6.62 -8.11
N PRO A 67 -5.32 7.80 -7.59
CA PRO A 67 -5.50 8.00 -6.16
C PRO A 67 -6.52 7.02 -5.57
N LYS A 68 -6.21 6.43 -4.44
CA LYS A 68 -7.08 5.45 -3.75
C LYS A 68 -8.47 5.97 -3.40
N GLY A 69 -8.63 7.29 -3.30
CA GLY A 69 -9.93 7.94 -3.09
C GLY A 69 -10.79 7.98 -4.35
N ASN A 70 -10.19 7.87 -5.53
CA ASN A 70 -10.88 7.96 -6.81
C ASN A 70 -11.31 6.59 -7.36
N SER A 71 -10.62 5.53 -6.95
CA SER A 71 -10.90 4.18 -7.44
C SER A 71 -10.80 3.14 -6.34
N SER A 72 -11.90 2.43 -6.09
CA SER A 72 -11.87 1.26 -5.22
C SER A 72 -11.22 0.05 -5.90
N TYR A 73 -11.25 -0.01 -7.24
CA TYR A 73 -10.59 -1.07 -8.02
C TYR A 73 -9.07 -0.93 -7.92
N TRP A 74 -8.51 0.18 -8.43
CA TRP A 74 -7.06 0.40 -8.53
C TRP A 74 -6.35 0.58 -7.18
N ALA A 75 -7.11 0.85 -6.11
CA ALA A 75 -6.52 1.15 -4.80
C ALA A 75 -5.67 0.02 -4.20
N LEU A 76 -5.88 -1.23 -4.63
CA LEU A 76 -5.15 -2.42 -4.15
C LEU A 76 -4.44 -3.18 -5.28
N GLU A 77 -4.45 -2.65 -6.51
CA GLU A 77 -3.69 -3.22 -7.61
C GLU A 77 -2.21 -2.82 -7.49
N ILE A 78 -1.31 -3.81 -7.61
CA ILE A 78 0.15 -3.59 -7.42
C ILE A 78 0.69 -2.65 -8.49
N GLU A 79 0.19 -2.75 -9.71
CA GLU A 79 0.57 -1.91 -10.84
C GLU A 79 0.21 -0.43 -10.65
N ASN A 80 -0.65 -0.13 -9.70
CA ASN A 80 -1.06 1.24 -9.37
C ASN A 80 -0.19 1.90 -8.30
N VAL A 81 0.75 1.18 -7.68
CA VAL A 81 1.49 1.69 -6.51
C VAL A 81 2.99 1.53 -6.69
N HIS A 82 3.72 2.64 -6.67
CA HIS A 82 5.17 2.67 -6.87
C HIS A 82 5.88 3.53 -5.83
N PRO A 83 7.21 3.37 -5.65
CA PRO A 83 7.96 4.20 -4.71
C PRO A 83 7.94 5.67 -5.12
N GLN A 84 7.56 6.52 -4.19
CA GLN A 84 7.74 7.97 -4.31
C GLN A 84 8.39 8.52 -3.04
N CYS A 85 9.23 9.54 -3.18
CA CYS A 85 9.70 10.27 -2.03
C CYS A 85 8.55 11.10 -1.40
N PRO A 86 8.60 11.43 -0.10
CA PRO A 86 7.53 12.19 0.55
C PRO A 86 7.19 13.51 -0.15
N ALA A 87 8.19 14.22 -0.67
CA ALA A 87 7.97 15.48 -1.38
C ALA A 87 7.13 15.30 -2.64
N CYS A 88 7.43 14.29 -3.48
CA CYS A 88 6.65 13.99 -4.68
C CYS A 88 5.26 13.49 -4.33
N ASN A 89 5.14 12.52 -3.41
CA ASN A 89 3.85 11.90 -3.10
C ASN A 89 2.88 12.84 -2.39
N MET A 90 3.37 13.68 -1.46
CA MET A 90 2.50 14.56 -0.66
C MET A 90 2.17 15.87 -1.37
N TRP A 91 3.15 16.51 -2.00
CA TRP A 91 3.01 17.85 -2.58
C TRP A 91 3.13 17.85 -4.10
N GLY A 92 4.13 17.15 -4.64
CA GLY A 92 4.43 17.16 -6.07
C GLY A 92 3.30 16.63 -6.95
N MET A 93 2.53 15.65 -6.47
CA MET A 93 1.37 15.10 -7.19
C MET A 93 0.23 16.11 -7.35
N ARG A 94 0.17 17.14 -6.50
CA ARG A 94 -0.92 18.15 -6.53
C ARG A 94 -0.47 19.47 -7.13
N HIS A 95 0.80 19.83 -6.93
CA HIS A 95 1.28 21.19 -7.17
C HIS A 95 2.54 21.28 -8.03
N GLY A 96 3.09 20.16 -8.47
CA GLY A 96 4.32 20.08 -9.23
C GLY A 96 4.24 19.16 -10.44
N SER A 97 5.39 18.87 -11.04
CA SER A 97 5.52 17.97 -12.21
C SER A 97 5.48 16.48 -11.84
N ALA A 98 5.40 16.15 -10.55
CA ALA A 98 5.53 14.74 -10.12
C ALA A 98 4.46 13.82 -10.72
N ALA A 99 3.27 14.34 -11.02
CA ALA A 99 2.19 13.56 -11.66
C ALA A 99 2.51 13.28 -13.13
N GLN A 100 3.09 14.25 -13.85
CA GLN A 100 3.51 14.07 -15.25
C GLN A 100 4.66 13.08 -15.33
N GLU A 101 5.68 13.23 -14.48
CA GLU A 101 6.81 12.30 -14.42
C GLU A 101 6.35 10.88 -14.05
N TYR A 102 5.40 10.75 -13.14
CA TYR A 102 4.82 9.45 -12.81
C TYR A 102 4.08 8.84 -14.01
N THR A 103 3.37 9.65 -14.80
CA THR A 103 2.71 9.18 -16.03
C THR A 103 3.72 8.66 -17.03
N LEU A 104 4.82 9.38 -17.26
CA LEU A 104 5.90 8.92 -18.14
C LEU A 104 6.52 7.61 -17.65
N PHE A 105 6.78 7.48 -16.35
CA PHE A 105 7.23 6.22 -15.75
C PHE A 105 6.25 5.07 -16.02
N MET A 106 4.94 5.31 -15.84
CA MET A 106 3.92 4.29 -16.08
C MET A 106 3.84 3.88 -17.55
N GLU A 107 3.95 4.84 -18.48
CA GLU A 107 3.98 4.56 -19.92
C GLU A 107 5.23 3.77 -20.35
N ASP A 108 6.39 4.06 -19.74
CA ASP A 108 7.62 3.33 -19.97
C ASP A 108 7.57 1.89 -19.43
N MET A 109 7.02 1.72 -18.23
CA MET A 109 6.95 0.44 -17.54
C MET A 109 5.88 -0.51 -18.11
N TYR A 110 4.68 0.00 -18.39
CA TYR A 110 3.50 -0.80 -18.73
C TYR A 110 2.98 -0.57 -20.15
N GLY A 111 3.49 0.44 -20.83
CA GLY A 111 3.00 0.87 -22.14
C GLY A 111 1.79 1.82 -22.04
N ARG A 112 1.74 2.73 -23.00
CA ARG A 112 0.68 3.75 -23.09
C ARG A 112 -0.75 3.18 -23.12
N PRO A 113 -1.06 2.10 -23.88
CA PRO A 113 -2.44 1.55 -23.90
C PRO A 113 -2.94 1.11 -22.51
N PHE A 114 -2.05 0.53 -21.70
CA PHE A 114 -2.40 0.13 -20.33
C PHE A 114 -2.69 1.35 -19.44
N VAL A 115 -1.87 2.39 -19.54
CA VAL A 115 -2.05 3.64 -18.79
C VAL A 115 -3.36 4.33 -19.18
N GLU A 116 -3.68 4.40 -20.47
CA GLU A 116 -4.95 4.93 -20.98
C GLU A 116 -6.15 4.13 -20.45
N GLU A 117 -6.05 2.80 -20.39
CA GLU A 117 -7.06 1.94 -19.79
C GLU A 117 -7.25 2.23 -18.30
N MET A 118 -6.15 2.36 -17.54
CA MET A 118 -6.20 2.73 -16.12
C MET A 118 -6.94 4.05 -15.91
N ILE A 119 -6.61 5.07 -16.71
CA ILE A 119 -7.23 6.40 -16.64
C ILE A 119 -8.71 6.33 -17.02
N ALA A 120 -9.07 5.60 -18.06
CA ALA A 120 -10.46 5.42 -18.49
C ALA A 120 -11.30 4.71 -17.42
N LYS A 121 -10.70 3.75 -16.71
CA LYS A 121 -11.35 2.98 -15.65
C LYS A 121 -11.11 3.55 -14.24
N LYS A 122 -10.58 4.76 -14.11
CA LYS A 122 -10.21 5.35 -12.80
C LYS A 122 -11.36 5.44 -11.78
N SER A 123 -12.60 5.51 -12.24
CA SER A 123 -13.78 5.61 -11.39
C SER A 123 -14.58 4.31 -11.31
N THR A 124 -14.04 3.19 -11.79
CA THR A 124 -14.73 1.90 -11.74
C THR A 124 -14.88 1.43 -10.29
N PRO A 125 -16.09 1.25 -9.80
CA PRO A 125 -16.31 0.73 -8.46
C PRO A 125 -16.11 -0.78 -8.42
N ILE A 126 -15.52 -1.27 -7.33
CA ILE A 126 -15.54 -2.68 -7.00
C ILE A 126 -16.02 -2.86 -5.56
N LYS A 127 -16.90 -3.82 -5.35
CA LYS A 127 -17.36 -4.19 -4.02
C LYS A 127 -16.51 -5.36 -3.53
N ARG A 128 -15.79 -5.13 -2.41
CA ARG A 128 -15.01 -6.17 -1.72
C ARG A 128 -15.63 -6.44 -0.36
N TYR A 129 -15.71 -7.71 -0.02
CA TYR A 129 -16.19 -8.19 1.27
C TYR A 129 -15.01 -8.45 2.22
N LYS A 130 -15.30 -8.81 3.45
CA LYS A 130 -14.28 -9.09 4.47
C LYS A 130 -13.31 -10.19 4.02
N ALA A 131 -13.84 -11.28 3.45
CA ALA A 131 -13.04 -12.40 2.96
C ALA A 131 -12.07 -11.99 1.83
N ASP A 132 -12.49 -11.08 0.94
CA ASP A 132 -11.61 -10.58 -0.13
C ASP A 132 -10.41 -9.82 0.45
N TYR A 133 -10.65 -8.97 1.47
CA TYR A 133 -9.55 -8.26 2.14
C TYR A 133 -8.63 -9.20 2.92
N GLU A 134 -9.17 -10.25 3.55
CA GLU A 134 -8.38 -11.28 4.24
C GLU A 134 -7.46 -12.01 3.25
N GLN A 135 -7.97 -12.38 2.08
CA GLN A 135 -7.20 -13.03 1.02
C GLN A 135 -6.12 -12.10 0.46
N ILE A 136 -6.48 -10.89 0.03
CA ILE A 136 -5.55 -9.89 -0.52
C ILE A 136 -4.43 -9.60 0.48
N LEU A 137 -4.78 -9.41 1.76
CA LEU A 137 -3.79 -9.16 2.80
C LEU A 137 -2.83 -10.33 2.96
N ALA A 138 -3.33 -11.57 2.95
CA ALA A 138 -2.49 -12.77 3.07
C ALA A 138 -1.52 -12.90 1.89
N GLU A 139 -1.95 -12.59 0.67
CA GLU A 139 -1.11 -12.58 -0.53
C GLU A 139 -0.03 -11.51 -0.44
N PHE A 140 -0.39 -10.28 -0.07
CA PHE A 140 0.59 -9.20 0.11
C PHE A 140 1.62 -9.50 1.19
N LEU A 141 1.21 -10.09 2.31
CA LEU A 141 2.12 -10.45 3.39
C LEU A 141 3.14 -11.52 2.97
N LYS A 142 2.74 -12.49 2.16
CA LYS A 142 3.67 -13.49 1.58
C LYS A 142 4.71 -12.84 0.67
N LEU A 143 4.26 -11.92 -0.20
CA LEU A 143 5.17 -11.20 -1.10
C LEU A 143 6.10 -10.26 -0.31
N ILE A 144 5.60 -9.59 0.71
CA ILE A 144 6.42 -8.77 1.61
C ILE A 144 7.50 -9.62 2.29
N GLU A 145 7.14 -10.76 2.86
CA GLU A 145 8.10 -11.67 3.49
C GLU A 145 9.19 -12.14 2.51
N TYR A 146 8.81 -12.46 1.28
CA TYR A 146 9.74 -12.83 0.23
C TYR A 146 10.76 -11.71 -0.05
N HIS A 147 10.26 -10.48 -0.25
CA HIS A 147 11.13 -9.34 -0.54
C HIS A 147 11.95 -8.90 0.68
N GLU A 148 11.42 -9.00 1.90
CA GLU A 148 12.19 -8.71 3.13
C GLU A 148 13.39 -9.65 3.31
N LYS A 149 13.27 -10.92 2.91
CA LYS A 149 14.39 -11.87 2.94
C LYS A 149 15.48 -11.56 1.91
N ARG A 150 15.12 -10.90 0.81
CA ARG A 150 16.06 -10.47 -0.23
C ARG A 150 16.81 -9.20 0.17
N VAL A 151 16.13 -8.30 0.87
CA VAL A 151 16.65 -7.01 1.32
C VAL A 151 17.24 -7.20 2.74
N CYS A 152 18.44 -7.74 2.84
CA CYS A 152 19.13 -7.94 4.12
C CYS A 152 20.46 -7.21 4.15
#